data_cb4fa6aecb2a3a2745c4eec9b126ac86
#
_entry.id   cb4fa6aecb2a3a2745c4eec9b126ac86
#
_cell.length_a   1.000
_cell.length_b   1.000
_cell.length_c   1.000
_cell.angle_alpha   90.00
_cell.angle_beta   90.00
_cell.angle_gamma   90.00
#
_symmetry.space_group_name_H-M   'P 1'
#
loop_
_entity.id
_entity.type
_entity.pdbx_description
1 polymer ?
#
loop_
_entity_poly.entity_id
_entity_poly.type
_entity_poly.pdbx_seq_one_letter_code
_entity_poly.pdbx_strand_id
1 'polypeptide(L)'
;MVSLTSCSDFLDHLPDNRIDPQNPKQLQLMLVDGYVNYDYATMCELSSDNMVDNHAPDANGVTYEATGSNDPILDQFFAWEDANMSSKQDSPTAVWQGCYHAIAVANHALKKVEEFKAAGKFTTGEDADRLNAAYGEALLVRAYHHFILVNLFSKQYGKNSATDQGIPYSTEPEDKVQVAYERGTVAQVYDKIEADLIEGLKYVSDQYYSVLRYHFNTTAANAFAARFYLFKRDYVKAEQYATAALGASPAEKMRKDYWSTSFTSLNSDATTFYSSSSSSNFLLIPTNSIAFISMCNNYYAAGARYACNRGAATSTLYGYGPCWDTNFLPTMAQHLYVNSKQEYGMWPSWMYMLFEYIDKVAGIGYPKRIRAEFTGEETLLTRAEARIFMGKIDEAVNDLNIWAQSHDTDASQPLSQLTSTVIKNWYNKKNATSDGQDPRAYILQDLNIEQVCEPAPGNTSYTLDDNKLPYLWCVLHFRRIDQVFTGTRWFDIKRFGIEITHQIGRTRTEVLKFDDDRRAFQIPTEAIQAGLTPTPRAVKGTTESAMTKANLNLSIVR
;
A
#
# COMPACT_ATOMS: atom_id res chain seq x y z
N MET A 1 1.43 -46.55 -17.18
CA MET A 1 2.21 -45.73 -16.24
C MET A 1 2.27 -44.35 -16.80
N VAL A 2 1.44 -43.44 -16.31
CA VAL A 2 1.47 -42.03 -16.67
C VAL A 2 2.40 -41.38 -15.64
N SER A 3 3.55 -40.91 -16.10
CA SER A 3 4.45 -40.12 -15.27
C SER A 3 3.78 -38.78 -14.97
N LEU A 4 3.41 -38.59 -13.73
CA LEU A 4 3.04 -37.29 -13.18
C LEU A 4 4.33 -36.45 -13.16
N THR A 5 4.49 -35.56 -14.13
CA THR A 5 5.45 -34.47 -14.05
C THR A 5 4.93 -33.53 -12.96
N SER A 6 5.53 -33.60 -11.79
CA SER A 6 5.35 -32.70 -10.67
C SER A 6 5.69 -31.27 -11.13
N CYS A 7 4.79 -30.33 -10.86
CA CYS A 7 5.05 -28.90 -11.02
C CYS A 7 6.07 -28.44 -9.98
N SER A 8 7.38 -28.64 -10.28
CA SER A 8 8.49 -28.10 -9.48
C SER A 8 8.74 -26.61 -9.72
N ASP A 9 8.15 -26.02 -10.77
CA ASP A 9 8.44 -24.67 -11.24
C ASP A 9 7.96 -23.53 -10.29
N PHE A 10 7.19 -23.87 -9.27
CA PHE A 10 6.61 -22.83 -8.40
C PHE A 10 7.60 -22.23 -7.38
N LEU A 11 8.58 -23.03 -6.98
CA LEU A 11 9.65 -22.62 -6.07
C LEU A 11 11.01 -22.52 -6.76
N ASP A 12 11.13 -22.99 -8.01
CA ASP A 12 12.38 -23.15 -8.74
C ASP A 12 12.70 -21.99 -9.71
N HIS A 13 12.06 -20.84 -9.61
CA HIS A 13 12.62 -19.66 -10.25
C HIS A 13 13.79 -19.13 -9.43
N LEU A 14 14.88 -19.89 -9.51
CA LEU A 14 16.20 -19.36 -9.19
C LEU A 14 16.42 -18.11 -10.04
N PRO A 15 16.95 -17.01 -9.47
CA PRO A 15 17.46 -15.91 -10.28
C PRO A 15 18.39 -16.52 -11.32
N ASP A 16 18.33 -16.01 -12.55
CA ASP A 16 19.06 -16.56 -13.69
C ASP A 16 20.44 -17.07 -13.29
N ASN A 17 20.65 -18.41 -13.26
CA ASN A 17 21.86 -19.10 -12.81
C ASN A 17 23.13 -18.67 -13.57
N ARG A 18 23.03 -17.70 -14.46
CA ARG A 18 24.13 -17.19 -15.26
C ARG A 18 24.96 -16.10 -14.60
N ILE A 19 24.53 -15.56 -13.43
CA ILE A 19 25.29 -14.53 -12.72
C ILE A 19 25.67 -15.05 -11.32
N ASP A 20 26.82 -15.70 -11.23
CA ASP A 20 27.50 -15.91 -9.93
C ASP A 20 28.38 -14.67 -9.65
N PRO A 21 28.00 -13.77 -8.73
CA PRO A 21 28.75 -12.55 -8.46
C PRO A 21 30.17 -12.88 -7.97
N GLN A 22 31.19 -12.35 -8.65
CA GLN A 22 32.59 -12.54 -8.28
C GLN A 22 33.17 -11.37 -7.46
N ASN A 23 32.43 -10.28 -7.33
CA ASN A 23 32.84 -9.10 -6.59
C ASN A 23 31.60 -8.32 -6.07
N PRO A 24 31.80 -7.37 -5.12
CA PRO A 24 30.70 -6.61 -4.53
C PRO A 24 29.88 -5.78 -5.52
N LYS A 25 30.48 -5.29 -6.60
CA LYS A 25 29.77 -4.53 -7.64
C LYS A 25 28.76 -5.43 -8.40
N GLN A 26 29.17 -6.64 -8.75
CA GLN A 26 28.27 -7.61 -9.39
C GLN A 26 27.15 -8.04 -8.44
N LEU A 27 27.43 -8.13 -7.14
CA LEU A 27 26.44 -8.44 -6.12
C LEU A 27 25.38 -7.34 -6.03
N GLN A 28 25.76 -6.05 -6.06
CA GLN A 28 24.83 -4.92 -6.11
C GLN A 28 23.97 -4.95 -7.40
N LEU A 29 24.56 -5.30 -8.55
CA LEU A 29 23.81 -5.43 -9.80
C LEU A 29 22.79 -6.57 -9.74
N MET A 30 23.09 -7.68 -9.07
CA MET A 30 22.13 -8.76 -8.85
C MET A 30 20.94 -8.30 -8.00
N LEU A 31 21.17 -7.45 -6.99
CA LEU A 31 20.10 -6.93 -6.13
C LEU A 31 19.11 -6.01 -6.85
N VAL A 32 19.41 -5.53 -8.07
CA VAL A 32 18.42 -4.81 -8.90
C VAL A 32 17.19 -5.66 -9.18
N ASP A 33 17.35 -7.00 -9.31
CA ASP A 33 16.26 -7.96 -9.47
C ASP A 33 15.57 -8.34 -8.13
N GLY A 34 16.05 -7.78 -7.02
CA GLY A 34 15.53 -8.01 -5.67
C GLY A 34 14.30 -7.17 -5.33
N TYR A 35 13.55 -6.66 -6.30
CA TYR A 35 12.34 -5.88 -6.06
C TYR A 35 11.15 -6.51 -6.79
N VAL A 36 9.99 -6.49 -6.13
CA VAL A 36 8.78 -7.08 -6.67
C VAL A 36 8.37 -6.43 -7.99
N ASN A 37 8.11 -7.25 -9.00
CA ASN A 37 7.78 -6.80 -10.35
C ASN A 37 6.27 -6.70 -10.61
N TYR A 38 5.42 -6.90 -9.59
CA TYR A 38 3.97 -6.82 -9.66
C TYR A 38 3.41 -5.89 -8.59
N ASP A 39 2.18 -5.37 -8.83
CA ASP A 39 1.54 -4.37 -7.98
C ASP A 39 0.38 -4.98 -7.19
N TYR A 40 0.32 -4.71 -5.90
CA TYR A 40 -0.81 -5.08 -5.06
C TYR A 40 -1.93 -4.02 -5.01
N ALA A 41 -1.73 -2.86 -5.65
CA ALA A 41 -2.68 -1.76 -5.56
C ALA A 41 -4.06 -2.14 -6.07
N THR A 42 -4.16 -2.83 -7.21
CA THR A 42 -5.45 -3.21 -7.81
C THR A 42 -6.31 -4.03 -6.84
N MET A 43 -5.75 -5.11 -6.30
CA MET A 43 -6.52 -5.97 -5.40
C MET A 43 -6.87 -5.27 -4.08
N CYS A 44 -5.98 -4.44 -3.55
CA CYS A 44 -6.21 -3.71 -2.30
C CYS A 44 -7.20 -2.56 -2.46
N GLU A 45 -7.13 -1.78 -3.55
CA GLU A 45 -8.09 -0.69 -3.80
C GLU A 45 -9.50 -1.22 -4.04
N LEU A 46 -9.65 -2.27 -4.85
CA LEU A 46 -10.95 -2.89 -5.10
C LEU A 46 -11.54 -3.54 -3.85
N SER A 47 -10.70 -3.99 -2.92
CA SER A 47 -11.14 -4.53 -1.63
C SER A 47 -11.45 -3.43 -0.60
N SER A 48 -11.14 -2.17 -0.89
CA SER A 48 -11.32 -1.03 0.02
C SER A 48 -12.60 -0.25 -0.26
N ASP A 49 -12.89 0.72 0.59
CA ASP A 49 -13.99 1.67 0.43
C ASP A 49 -13.66 2.87 -0.49
N ASN A 50 -12.56 2.80 -1.24
CA ASN A 50 -12.22 3.79 -2.26
C ASN A 50 -12.90 3.54 -3.62
N MET A 51 -13.41 2.33 -3.83
CA MET A 51 -14.05 1.93 -5.09
C MET A 51 -15.51 1.56 -4.87
N VAL A 52 -16.32 1.77 -5.91
CA VAL A 52 -17.74 1.38 -5.96
C VAL A 52 -18.03 0.62 -7.24
N ASP A 53 -19.11 -0.17 -7.25
CA ASP A 53 -19.63 -0.80 -8.46
C ASP A 53 -20.61 0.16 -9.15
N ASN A 54 -20.25 0.66 -10.33
CA ASN A 54 -21.10 1.56 -11.11
C ASN A 54 -22.42 0.91 -11.59
N HIS A 55 -22.53 -0.41 -11.52
CA HIS A 55 -23.80 -1.13 -11.75
C HIS A 55 -24.68 -1.16 -10.50
N ALA A 56 -24.19 -0.74 -9.35
CA ALA A 56 -25.00 -0.56 -8.15
C ALA A 56 -25.80 0.76 -8.26
N PRO A 57 -27.05 0.80 -7.74
CA PRO A 57 -27.80 2.04 -7.69
C PRO A 57 -27.14 3.04 -6.73
N ASP A 58 -27.08 4.28 -7.15
CA ASP A 58 -26.72 5.40 -6.27
C ASP A 58 -27.85 5.74 -5.27
N ALA A 59 -27.68 6.78 -4.47
CA ALA A 59 -28.67 7.23 -3.50
C ALA A 59 -30.04 7.58 -4.12
N ASN A 60 -30.08 7.90 -5.41
CA ASN A 60 -31.29 8.22 -6.15
C ASN A 60 -31.88 7.01 -6.91
N GLY A 61 -31.27 5.82 -6.74
CA GLY A 61 -31.64 4.60 -7.44
C GLY A 61 -31.17 4.53 -8.90
N VAL A 62 -30.26 5.43 -9.30
CA VAL A 62 -29.69 5.45 -10.65
C VAL A 62 -28.47 4.55 -10.72
N THR A 63 -28.40 3.74 -11.78
CA THR A 63 -27.23 2.94 -12.10
C THR A 63 -26.49 3.51 -13.30
N TYR A 64 -25.19 3.47 -13.26
CA TYR A 64 -24.33 3.87 -14.37
C TYR A 64 -23.92 2.61 -15.12
N GLU A 65 -24.43 2.41 -16.33
CA GLU A 65 -24.08 1.23 -17.14
C GLU A 65 -22.68 1.41 -17.73
N ALA A 66 -21.69 0.98 -16.98
CA ALA A 66 -20.34 0.87 -17.48
C ALA A 66 -20.26 -0.27 -18.50
N THR A 67 -19.94 0.07 -19.76
CA THR A 67 -19.89 -0.90 -20.87
C THR A 67 -18.48 -1.40 -21.14
N GLY A 68 -17.51 -1.00 -20.33
CA GLY A 68 -16.13 -1.46 -20.40
C GLY A 68 -16.04 -2.95 -20.10
N SER A 69 -15.14 -3.64 -20.78
CA SER A 69 -14.82 -5.04 -20.51
C SER A 69 -14.28 -5.15 -19.07
N ASN A 70 -14.84 -6.07 -18.30
CA ASN A 70 -14.45 -6.33 -16.92
C ASN A 70 -13.74 -7.68 -16.82
N ASP A 71 -12.56 -7.70 -16.21
CA ASP A 71 -11.89 -8.96 -15.88
C ASP A 71 -12.59 -9.60 -14.66
N PRO A 72 -12.99 -10.88 -14.73
CA PRO A 72 -13.64 -11.56 -13.60
C PRO A 72 -12.90 -11.50 -12.26
N ILE A 73 -11.57 -11.35 -12.29
CA ILE A 73 -10.78 -11.22 -11.06
C ILE A 73 -11.14 -9.94 -10.28
N LEU A 74 -11.57 -8.88 -10.97
CA LEU A 74 -11.98 -7.62 -10.34
C LEU A 74 -13.29 -7.81 -9.54
N ASP A 75 -14.20 -8.67 -10.03
CA ASP A 75 -15.43 -9.05 -9.31
C ASP A 75 -15.06 -9.76 -8.01
N GLN A 76 -14.07 -10.66 -8.06
CA GLN A 76 -13.61 -11.41 -6.89
C GLN A 76 -12.98 -10.47 -5.84
N PHE A 77 -12.13 -9.52 -6.26
CA PHE A 77 -11.54 -8.55 -5.33
C PHE A 77 -12.61 -7.68 -4.67
N PHE A 78 -13.55 -7.17 -5.45
CA PHE A 78 -14.60 -6.30 -4.94
C PHE A 78 -15.59 -7.03 -4.02
N ALA A 79 -15.81 -8.33 -4.24
CA ALA A 79 -16.66 -9.17 -3.40
C ALA A 79 -15.92 -9.87 -2.26
N TRP A 80 -14.63 -9.60 -2.08
CA TRP A 80 -13.74 -10.31 -1.14
C TRP A 80 -13.76 -11.84 -1.32
N GLU A 81 -13.88 -12.30 -2.57
CA GLU A 81 -13.81 -13.70 -2.93
C GLU A 81 -12.36 -14.14 -3.15
N ASP A 82 -12.12 -15.45 -3.05
CA ASP A 82 -10.78 -15.98 -3.30
C ASP A 82 -10.44 -15.90 -4.80
N ALA A 83 -9.37 -15.16 -5.11
CA ALA A 83 -8.85 -14.94 -6.45
C ALA A 83 -7.50 -15.64 -6.68
N ASN A 84 -7.25 -16.72 -5.94
CA ASN A 84 -5.98 -17.42 -5.81
C ASN A 84 -5.67 -18.41 -6.93
N MET A 85 -6.56 -18.56 -7.93
CA MET A 85 -6.36 -19.40 -9.11
C MET A 85 -5.85 -18.63 -10.33
N SER A 86 -5.78 -17.31 -10.26
CA SER A 86 -5.35 -16.46 -11.36
C SER A 86 -3.86 -16.17 -11.29
N SER A 87 -3.14 -16.35 -12.40
CA SER A 87 -1.73 -15.95 -12.56
C SER A 87 -1.56 -14.63 -13.35
N LYS A 88 -2.65 -13.89 -13.57
CA LYS A 88 -2.60 -12.59 -14.26
C LYS A 88 -1.79 -11.56 -13.46
N GLN A 89 -1.33 -10.52 -14.16
CA GLN A 89 -0.70 -9.35 -13.50
C GLN A 89 -1.59 -8.82 -12.37
N ASP A 90 -0.96 -8.39 -11.28
CA ASP A 90 -1.62 -7.85 -10.09
C ASP A 90 -2.57 -8.84 -9.36
N SER A 91 -2.54 -10.14 -9.73
CA SER A 91 -3.25 -11.18 -8.98
C SER A 91 -2.52 -11.51 -7.67
N PRO A 92 -3.22 -12.09 -6.67
CA PRO A 92 -2.56 -12.58 -5.45
C PRO A 92 -1.41 -13.55 -5.74
N THR A 93 -1.54 -14.43 -6.75
CA THR A 93 -0.50 -15.35 -7.18
C THR A 93 0.73 -14.60 -7.73
N ALA A 94 0.52 -13.62 -8.62
CA ALA A 94 1.62 -12.85 -9.19
C ALA A 94 2.38 -12.05 -8.11
N VAL A 95 1.66 -11.44 -7.17
CA VAL A 95 2.27 -10.69 -6.05
C VAL A 95 3.03 -11.63 -5.12
N TRP A 96 2.46 -12.80 -4.79
CA TRP A 96 3.12 -13.82 -3.97
C TRP A 96 4.43 -14.29 -4.60
N GLN A 97 4.37 -14.71 -5.86
CA GLN A 97 5.54 -15.17 -6.62
C GLN A 97 6.59 -14.08 -6.75
N GLY A 98 6.20 -12.86 -7.08
CA GLY A 98 7.12 -11.72 -7.20
C GLY A 98 7.83 -11.38 -5.88
N CYS A 99 7.12 -11.43 -4.75
CA CYS A 99 7.74 -11.21 -3.44
C CYS A 99 8.72 -12.33 -3.09
N TYR A 100 8.37 -13.62 -3.29
CA TYR A 100 9.29 -14.71 -3.00
C TYR A 100 10.47 -14.77 -3.97
N HIS A 101 10.30 -14.34 -5.24
CA HIS A 101 11.43 -14.14 -6.16
C HIS A 101 12.42 -13.11 -5.58
N ALA A 102 11.94 -11.94 -5.16
CA ALA A 102 12.78 -10.92 -4.56
C ALA A 102 13.48 -11.40 -3.26
N ILE A 103 12.78 -12.19 -2.44
CA ILE A 103 13.35 -12.84 -1.25
C ILE A 103 14.45 -13.84 -1.64
N ALA A 104 14.26 -14.63 -2.70
CA ALA A 104 15.26 -15.56 -3.19
C ALA A 104 16.52 -14.82 -3.66
N VAL A 105 16.37 -13.73 -4.42
CA VAL A 105 17.50 -12.87 -4.82
C VAL A 105 18.26 -12.36 -3.58
N ALA A 106 17.54 -11.87 -2.58
CA ALA A 106 18.14 -11.38 -1.34
C ALA A 106 18.89 -12.51 -0.58
N ASN A 107 18.31 -13.71 -0.50
CA ASN A 107 18.95 -14.86 0.16
C ASN A 107 20.23 -15.29 -0.58
N HIS A 108 20.21 -15.32 -1.92
CA HIS A 108 21.43 -15.58 -2.70
C HIS A 108 22.50 -14.53 -2.46
N ALA A 109 22.11 -13.24 -2.41
CA ALA A 109 23.04 -12.16 -2.11
C ALA A 109 23.66 -12.31 -0.71
N LEU A 110 22.85 -12.61 0.30
CA LEU A 110 23.29 -12.80 1.68
C LEU A 110 24.28 -13.98 1.79
N LYS A 111 23.96 -15.12 1.17
CA LYS A 111 24.86 -16.27 1.11
C LYS A 111 26.18 -15.93 0.45
N LYS A 112 26.16 -15.16 -0.64
CA LYS A 112 27.39 -14.73 -1.33
C LYS A 112 28.24 -13.80 -0.47
N VAL A 113 27.60 -12.89 0.29
CA VAL A 113 28.31 -12.05 1.27
C VAL A 113 29.03 -12.93 2.31
N GLU A 114 28.36 -13.96 2.84
CA GLU A 114 28.95 -14.91 3.80
C GLU A 114 30.14 -15.66 3.19
N GLU A 115 30.02 -16.13 1.94
CA GLU A 115 31.12 -16.79 1.22
C GLU A 115 32.34 -15.87 1.06
N PHE A 116 32.14 -14.60 0.69
CA PHE A 116 33.23 -13.62 0.58
C PHE A 116 33.90 -13.35 1.93
N LYS A 117 33.11 -13.18 2.99
CA LYS A 117 33.62 -12.98 4.35
C LYS A 117 34.39 -14.20 4.84
N ALA A 118 33.86 -15.40 4.65
CA ALA A 118 34.53 -16.67 5.03
C ALA A 118 35.85 -16.90 4.28
N ALA A 119 35.93 -16.47 3.02
CA ALA A 119 37.14 -16.51 2.21
C ALA A 119 38.14 -15.37 2.50
N GLY A 120 37.85 -14.47 3.44
CA GLY A 120 38.66 -13.31 3.75
C GLY A 120 38.81 -12.29 2.61
N LYS A 121 37.84 -12.25 1.70
CA LYS A 121 37.83 -11.32 0.55
C LYS A 121 37.16 -9.99 0.90
N PHE A 122 37.58 -8.92 0.23
CA PHE A 122 36.96 -7.61 0.33
C PHE A 122 36.83 -7.07 1.76
N THR A 123 37.93 -7.14 2.51
CA THR A 123 37.96 -6.78 3.94
C THR A 123 38.30 -5.32 4.20
N THR A 124 38.79 -4.58 3.19
CA THR A 124 39.19 -3.17 3.31
C THR A 124 38.88 -2.38 2.04
N GLY A 125 38.80 -1.05 2.18
CA GLY A 125 38.60 -0.13 1.06
C GLY A 125 37.19 -0.17 0.47
N GLU A 126 37.04 0.38 -0.73
CA GLU A 126 35.75 0.55 -1.41
C GLU A 126 34.99 -0.77 -1.60
N ASP A 127 35.69 -1.88 -1.86
CA ASP A 127 35.02 -3.18 -2.03
C ASP A 127 34.42 -3.71 -0.71
N ALA A 128 35.05 -3.41 0.43
CA ALA A 128 34.47 -3.75 1.73
C ALA A 128 33.22 -2.92 2.02
N ASP A 129 33.26 -1.63 1.70
CA ASP A 129 32.13 -0.73 1.88
C ASP A 129 30.96 -1.12 0.96
N ARG A 130 31.24 -1.48 -0.30
CA ARG A 130 30.24 -2.00 -1.25
C ARG A 130 29.62 -3.33 -0.78
N LEU A 131 30.46 -4.24 -0.23
CA LEU A 131 29.99 -5.51 0.29
C LEU A 131 29.04 -5.31 1.47
N ASN A 132 29.38 -4.39 2.37
CA ASN A 132 28.51 -4.04 3.50
C ASN A 132 27.22 -3.35 3.03
N ALA A 133 27.28 -2.45 2.06
CA ALA A 133 26.10 -1.83 1.49
C ALA A 133 25.16 -2.87 0.83
N ALA A 134 25.70 -3.81 0.06
CA ALA A 134 24.93 -4.89 -0.54
C ALA A 134 24.32 -5.84 0.53
N TYR A 135 25.04 -6.11 1.61
CA TYR A 135 24.53 -6.86 2.76
C TYR A 135 23.32 -6.16 3.40
N GLY A 136 23.44 -4.85 3.67
CA GLY A 136 22.36 -4.06 4.24
C GLY A 136 21.13 -4.00 3.32
N GLU A 137 21.33 -3.75 2.02
CA GLU A 137 20.25 -3.74 1.04
C GLU A 137 19.54 -5.10 0.94
N ALA A 138 20.28 -6.21 0.89
CA ALA A 138 19.71 -7.55 0.81
C ALA A 138 18.83 -7.88 2.02
N LEU A 139 19.26 -7.53 3.23
CA LEU A 139 18.44 -7.68 4.44
C LEU A 139 17.15 -6.86 4.39
N LEU A 140 17.23 -5.61 3.94
CA LEU A 140 16.07 -4.73 3.81
C LEU A 140 15.09 -5.22 2.74
N VAL A 141 15.59 -5.71 1.61
CA VAL A 141 14.78 -6.34 0.55
C VAL A 141 14.04 -7.55 1.10
N ARG A 142 14.72 -8.44 1.82
CA ARG A 142 14.10 -9.63 2.44
C ARG A 142 13.04 -9.24 3.47
N ALA A 143 13.36 -8.33 4.36
CA ALA A 143 12.45 -7.82 5.38
C ALA A 143 11.19 -7.20 4.76
N TYR A 144 11.37 -6.34 3.76
CA TYR A 144 10.29 -5.61 3.10
C TYR A 144 9.33 -6.56 2.38
N HIS A 145 9.81 -7.52 1.61
CA HIS A 145 8.92 -8.42 0.87
C HIS A 145 8.16 -9.38 1.79
N HIS A 146 8.77 -9.85 2.89
CA HIS A 146 8.04 -10.57 3.92
C HIS A 146 7.01 -9.69 4.63
N PHE A 147 7.30 -8.39 4.83
CA PHE A 147 6.34 -7.43 5.38
C PHE A 147 5.13 -7.25 4.47
N ILE A 148 5.32 -7.12 3.16
CA ILE A 148 4.21 -7.07 2.20
C ILE A 148 3.39 -8.36 2.24
N LEU A 149 4.05 -9.52 2.17
CA LEU A 149 3.37 -10.82 2.20
C LEU A 149 2.52 -11.02 3.45
N VAL A 150 3.06 -10.76 4.65
CA VAL A 150 2.31 -10.97 5.89
C VAL A 150 1.12 -10.03 6.01
N ASN A 151 1.24 -8.79 5.54
CA ASN A 151 0.15 -7.82 5.60
C ASN A 151 -0.94 -8.08 4.55
N LEU A 152 -0.64 -8.76 3.44
CA LEU A 152 -1.63 -9.15 2.44
C LEU A 152 -2.29 -10.50 2.79
N PHE A 153 -1.51 -11.52 3.13
CA PHE A 153 -1.96 -12.91 3.22
C PHE A 153 -2.21 -13.41 4.65
N SER A 154 -2.08 -12.53 5.64
CA SER A 154 -2.40 -12.81 7.05
C SER A 154 -3.27 -11.72 7.63
N LYS A 155 -3.82 -11.94 8.84
CA LYS A 155 -4.49 -10.88 9.59
C LYS A 155 -3.49 -9.80 10.01
N GLN A 156 -4.01 -8.64 10.40
CA GLN A 156 -3.19 -7.53 10.89
C GLN A 156 -2.44 -7.89 12.17
N TYR A 157 -1.30 -7.24 12.39
CA TYR A 157 -0.60 -7.36 13.67
C TYR A 157 -1.43 -6.77 14.81
N GLY A 158 -1.59 -7.52 15.90
CA GLY A 158 -2.41 -7.12 17.04
C GLY A 158 -2.41 -8.17 18.16
N LYS A 159 -3.40 -8.14 19.03
CA LYS A 159 -3.50 -9.02 20.21
C LYS A 159 -3.40 -10.52 19.91
N ASN A 160 -3.91 -10.94 18.76
CA ASN A 160 -3.96 -12.35 18.36
C ASN A 160 -2.76 -12.77 17.50
N SER A 161 -1.75 -11.92 17.31
CA SER A 161 -0.61 -12.21 16.43
C SER A 161 0.21 -13.42 16.84
N ALA A 162 0.17 -13.82 18.11
CA ALA A 162 0.82 -15.03 18.60
C ALA A 162 0.13 -16.32 18.13
N THR A 163 -1.12 -16.25 17.65
CA THR A 163 -1.94 -17.39 17.21
C THR A 163 -2.39 -17.27 15.77
N ASP A 164 -2.54 -16.05 15.26
CA ASP A 164 -2.94 -15.82 13.87
C ASP A 164 -1.87 -16.36 12.92
N GLN A 165 -2.33 -17.06 11.88
CA GLN A 165 -1.45 -17.68 10.90
C GLN A 165 -0.68 -16.64 10.09
N GLY A 166 0.64 -16.78 10.07
CA GLY A 166 1.56 -15.95 9.32
C GLY A 166 1.77 -16.41 7.86
N ILE A 167 2.99 -16.22 7.38
CA ILE A 167 3.49 -16.67 6.08
C ILE A 167 4.81 -17.40 6.27
N PRO A 168 5.29 -18.22 5.32
CA PRO A 168 6.65 -18.75 5.36
C PRO A 168 7.68 -17.62 5.37
N TYR A 169 8.66 -17.70 6.27
CA TYR A 169 9.80 -16.78 6.29
C TYR A 169 11.05 -17.49 5.81
N SER A 170 11.42 -17.25 4.55
CA SER A 170 12.57 -17.88 3.91
C SER A 170 13.85 -17.07 4.18
N THR A 171 14.91 -17.76 4.65
CA THR A 171 16.22 -17.15 4.97
C THR A 171 17.37 -17.76 4.18
N GLU A 172 17.14 -18.86 3.48
CA GLU A 172 18.15 -19.59 2.73
C GLU A 172 17.79 -19.67 1.25
N PRO A 173 18.77 -19.70 0.36
CA PRO A 173 18.53 -20.08 -1.02
C PRO A 173 17.99 -21.50 -1.10
N GLU A 174 17.02 -21.74 -1.97
CA GLU A 174 16.47 -23.05 -2.20
C GLU A 174 17.36 -23.86 -3.16
N ASP A 175 17.87 -24.97 -2.68
CA ASP A 175 18.68 -25.92 -3.45
C ASP A 175 18.01 -27.31 -3.57
N LYS A 176 16.78 -27.45 -3.05
CA LYS A 176 16.02 -28.71 -3.03
C LYS A 176 14.71 -28.58 -3.77
N VAL A 177 14.37 -29.61 -4.54
CA VAL A 177 13.12 -29.68 -5.33
C VAL A 177 11.85 -29.74 -4.47
N GLN A 178 11.95 -30.13 -3.21
CA GLN A 178 10.83 -30.12 -2.25
C GLN A 178 11.31 -29.65 -0.89
N VAL A 179 10.84 -28.46 -0.50
CA VAL A 179 11.02 -27.91 0.84
C VAL A 179 9.67 -27.84 1.51
N ALA A 180 9.53 -28.44 2.69
CA ALA A 180 8.34 -28.31 3.51
C ALA A 180 8.40 -26.95 4.24
N TYR A 181 7.50 -26.05 3.89
CA TYR A 181 7.39 -24.76 4.55
C TYR A 181 6.27 -24.76 5.59
N GLU A 182 6.50 -24.05 6.68
CA GLU A 182 5.47 -23.73 7.67
C GLU A 182 5.21 -22.24 7.67
N ARG A 183 3.94 -21.85 7.82
CA ARG A 183 3.58 -20.44 7.82
C ARG A 183 3.99 -19.71 9.11
N GLY A 184 4.13 -20.41 10.22
CA GLY A 184 4.36 -19.80 11.52
C GLY A 184 3.19 -18.89 11.95
N THR A 185 3.44 -18.01 12.92
CA THR A 185 2.46 -17.02 13.37
C THR A 185 2.82 -15.63 12.88
N VAL A 186 1.84 -14.71 12.86
CA VAL A 186 2.06 -13.30 12.50
C VAL A 186 3.16 -12.67 13.38
N ALA A 187 3.15 -12.95 14.70
CA ALA A 187 4.18 -12.43 15.61
C ALA A 187 5.58 -12.93 15.24
N GLN A 188 5.72 -14.24 14.97
CA GLN A 188 7.01 -14.82 14.58
C GLN A 188 7.55 -14.23 13.27
N VAL A 189 6.67 -13.96 12.30
CA VAL A 189 7.06 -13.31 11.04
C VAL A 189 7.53 -11.89 11.30
N TYR A 190 6.80 -11.11 12.11
CA TYR A 190 7.18 -9.74 12.45
C TYR A 190 8.51 -9.67 13.22
N ASP A 191 8.77 -10.63 14.12
CA ASP A 191 10.04 -10.68 14.85
C ASP A 191 11.23 -10.95 13.92
N LYS A 192 11.06 -11.81 12.92
CA LYS A 192 12.09 -12.08 11.91
C LYS A 192 12.29 -10.88 10.97
N ILE A 193 11.21 -10.20 10.56
CA ILE A 193 11.29 -8.96 9.81
C ILE A 193 12.06 -7.90 10.60
N GLU A 194 11.75 -7.74 11.90
CA GLU A 194 12.44 -6.76 12.76
C GLU A 194 13.94 -7.06 12.86
N ALA A 195 14.32 -8.33 12.98
CA ALA A 195 15.73 -8.73 13.04
C ALA A 195 16.49 -8.34 11.75
N ASP A 196 15.95 -8.66 10.59
CA ASP A 196 16.53 -8.27 9.30
C ASP A 196 16.57 -6.76 9.12
N LEU A 197 15.50 -6.06 9.49
CA LEU A 197 15.38 -4.61 9.40
C LEU A 197 16.43 -3.90 10.26
N ILE A 198 16.55 -4.28 11.54
CA ILE A 198 17.52 -3.67 12.47
C ILE A 198 18.95 -3.92 12.00
N GLU A 199 19.24 -5.11 11.54
CA GLU A 199 20.57 -5.44 11.02
C GLU A 199 20.84 -4.69 9.71
N GLY A 200 19.90 -4.67 8.77
CA GLY A 200 20.01 -3.96 7.49
C GLY A 200 20.25 -2.46 7.65
N LEU A 201 19.58 -1.82 8.62
CA LEU A 201 19.77 -0.40 8.95
C LEU A 201 21.18 -0.02 9.36
N LYS A 202 21.99 -0.97 9.88
CA LYS A 202 23.39 -0.71 10.26
C LYS A 202 24.31 -0.56 9.06
N TYR A 203 23.95 -1.18 7.93
CA TYR A 203 24.83 -1.31 6.76
C TYR A 203 24.30 -0.62 5.50
N VAL A 204 23.01 -0.24 5.47
CA VAL A 204 22.44 0.49 4.31
C VAL A 204 23.25 1.76 4.03
N SER A 205 23.51 2.04 2.74
CA SER A 205 24.34 3.16 2.30
C SER A 205 23.69 3.86 1.13
N ASP A 206 23.95 5.18 1.03
CA ASP A 206 23.53 6.01 -0.12
C ASP A 206 24.58 6.05 -1.23
N GLN A 207 25.71 5.38 -1.03
CA GLN A 207 26.80 5.36 -1.98
C GLN A 207 26.67 4.20 -2.97
N TYR A 208 27.35 4.32 -4.09
CA TYR A 208 27.55 3.25 -5.09
C TYR A 208 26.33 2.92 -5.97
N TYR A 209 25.25 3.65 -5.89
CA TYR A 209 24.08 3.48 -6.76
C TYR A 209 24.06 4.53 -7.88
N SER A 210 23.74 4.12 -9.10
CA SER A 210 23.58 5.04 -10.24
C SER A 210 22.31 5.88 -10.11
N VAL A 211 21.24 5.30 -9.60
CA VAL A 211 19.97 5.97 -9.30
C VAL A 211 19.49 5.53 -7.91
N LEU A 212 19.76 6.35 -6.93
CA LEU A 212 19.56 6.05 -5.52
C LEU A 212 18.12 5.61 -5.18
N ARG A 213 17.12 6.21 -5.83
CA ARG A 213 15.70 6.00 -5.51
C ARG A 213 15.14 4.65 -5.97
N TYR A 214 15.87 3.90 -6.77
CA TYR A 214 15.50 2.53 -7.16
C TYR A 214 16.13 1.45 -6.27
N HIS A 215 16.76 1.86 -5.17
CA HIS A 215 17.40 0.98 -4.19
C HIS A 215 16.98 1.37 -2.78
N PHE A 216 17.01 0.42 -1.85
CA PHE A 216 16.96 0.77 -0.45
C PHE A 216 18.17 1.64 -0.11
N ASN A 217 17.90 2.89 0.13
CA ASN A 217 18.84 3.92 0.59
C ASN A 217 18.52 4.25 2.06
N THR A 218 19.35 5.04 2.70
CA THR A 218 19.18 5.37 4.13
C THR A 218 17.81 5.99 4.44
N THR A 219 17.31 6.87 3.57
CA THR A 219 16.00 7.50 3.77
C THR A 219 14.87 6.49 3.61
N ALA A 220 14.91 5.66 2.56
CA ALA A 220 13.92 4.61 2.32
C ALA A 220 13.90 3.55 3.43
N ALA A 221 15.07 3.16 3.94
CA ALA A 221 15.20 2.21 5.03
C ALA A 221 14.56 2.73 6.33
N ASN A 222 14.79 4.00 6.66
CA ASN A 222 14.16 4.64 7.81
C ASN A 222 12.64 4.82 7.61
N ALA A 223 12.17 5.13 6.40
CA ALA A 223 10.74 5.21 6.09
C ALA A 223 10.06 3.83 6.20
N PHE A 224 10.72 2.78 5.71
CA PHE A 224 10.23 1.41 5.90
C PHE A 224 10.18 1.04 7.39
N ALA A 225 11.22 1.35 8.16
CA ALA A 225 11.23 1.11 9.60
C ALA A 225 10.08 1.86 10.30
N ALA A 226 9.81 3.11 9.90
CA ALA A 226 8.69 3.88 10.44
C ALA A 226 7.33 3.20 10.18
N ARG A 227 7.08 2.76 8.93
CA ARG A 227 5.87 2.01 8.56
C ARG A 227 5.79 0.68 9.30
N PHE A 228 6.88 -0.07 9.39
CA PHE A 228 6.94 -1.34 10.09
C PHE A 228 6.57 -1.19 11.57
N TYR A 229 7.19 -0.24 12.27
CA TYR A 229 6.90 -0.01 13.68
C TYR A 229 5.52 0.60 13.92
N LEU A 230 5.01 1.40 12.99
CA LEU A 230 3.62 1.85 13.03
C LEU A 230 2.64 0.65 13.00
N PHE A 231 2.88 -0.32 12.11
CA PHE A 231 2.06 -1.53 12.00
C PHE A 231 2.26 -2.46 13.19
N LYS A 232 3.49 -2.56 13.72
CA LYS A 232 3.80 -3.30 14.95
C LYS A 232 3.29 -2.58 16.20
N ARG A 233 2.78 -1.35 16.07
CA ARG A 233 2.26 -0.49 17.15
C ARG A 233 3.32 -0.06 18.18
N ASP A 234 4.58 -0.03 17.80
CA ASP A 234 5.66 0.61 18.54
C ASP A 234 5.78 2.05 18.07
N TYR A 235 4.89 2.91 18.60
CA TYR A 235 4.78 4.30 18.14
C TYR A 235 6.02 5.13 18.47
N VAL A 236 6.77 4.77 19.52
CA VAL A 236 8.02 5.44 19.88
C VAL A 236 9.06 5.24 18.76
N LYS A 237 9.26 3.99 18.33
CA LYS A 237 10.18 3.70 17.22
C LYS A 237 9.64 4.22 15.89
N ALA A 238 8.33 4.16 15.65
CA ALA A 238 7.72 4.72 14.45
C ALA A 238 8.02 6.22 14.32
N GLU A 239 7.85 7.02 15.37
CA GLU A 239 8.22 8.44 15.40
C GLU A 239 9.71 8.65 15.18
N GLN A 240 10.55 7.85 15.85
CA GLN A 240 12.01 7.95 15.75
C GLN A 240 12.49 7.76 14.30
N TYR A 241 12.07 6.68 13.66
CA TYR A 241 12.48 6.36 12.29
C TYR A 241 11.85 7.29 11.26
N ALA A 242 10.60 7.70 11.43
CA ALA A 242 9.98 8.72 10.59
C ALA A 242 10.74 10.06 10.67
N THR A 243 11.17 10.46 11.87
CA THR A 243 11.98 11.67 12.05
C THR A 243 13.35 11.55 11.38
N ALA A 244 13.99 10.36 11.45
CA ALA A 244 15.25 10.11 10.76
C ALA A 244 15.10 10.20 9.22
N ALA A 245 14.01 9.66 8.66
CA ALA A 245 13.74 9.72 7.22
C ALA A 245 13.43 11.14 6.73
N LEU A 246 12.67 11.91 7.51
CA LEU A 246 12.26 13.27 7.14
C LEU A 246 13.38 14.31 7.34
N GLY A 247 14.30 14.04 8.25
CA GLY A 247 15.40 14.97 8.57
C GLY A 247 14.93 16.23 9.30
N ALA A 248 15.76 17.27 9.27
CA ALA A 248 15.50 18.52 9.98
C ALA A 248 14.39 19.38 9.34
N SER A 249 14.17 19.24 8.03
CA SER A 249 13.23 20.05 7.24
C SER A 249 12.16 19.16 6.58
N PRO A 250 11.15 18.66 7.31
CA PRO A 250 10.12 17.78 6.74
C PRO A 250 9.37 18.38 5.54
N ALA A 251 9.14 19.70 5.55
CA ALA A 251 8.46 20.41 4.47
C ALA A 251 9.19 20.28 3.11
N GLU A 252 10.52 20.14 3.09
CA GLU A 252 11.30 19.92 1.87
C GLU A 252 11.15 18.52 1.29
N LYS A 253 10.52 17.61 2.04
CA LYS A 253 10.20 16.25 1.60
C LYS A 253 8.79 16.12 1.03
N MET A 254 8.07 17.23 0.91
CA MET A 254 6.70 17.26 0.33
C MET A 254 6.76 17.64 -1.14
N ARG A 255 5.75 17.23 -1.93
CA ARG A 255 5.65 17.47 -3.39
C ARG A 255 5.15 18.85 -3.77
N LYS A 256 5.49 19.90 -3.04
CA LYS A 256 4.97 21.25 -3.29
C LYS A 256 5.21 21.74 -4.72
N ASP A 257 6.40 21.51 -5.26
CA ASP A 257 6.76 21.92 -6.62
C ASP A 257 5.96 21.15 -7.69
N TYR A 258 5.69 19.87 -7.44
CA TYR A 258 4.83 19.09 -8.32
C TYR A 258 3.40 19.65 -8.31
N TRP A 259 2.82 19.89 -7.14
CA TRP A 259 1.46 20.41 -7.02
C TRP A 259 1.27 21.79 -7.66
N SER A 260 2.31 22.61 -7.70
CA SER A 260 2.29 23.94 -8.33
C SER A 260 2.51 23.93 -9.83
N THR A 261 2.78 22.77 -10.44
CA THR A 261 3.11 22.64 -11.86
C THR A 261 1.89 22.21 -12.66
N SER A 262 1.61 22.91 -13.77
CA SER A 262 0.61 22.47 -14.75
C SER A 262 1.28 21.63 -15.83
N PHE A 263 0.69 20.50 -16.16
CA PHE A 263 1.20 19.58 -17.17
C PHE A 263 0.40 19.61 -18.45
N THR A 264 1.08 19.40 -19.57
CA THR A 264 0.45 19.42 -20.91
C THR A 264 -0.04 18.04 -21.34
N SER A 265 0.34 16.98 -20.63
CA SER A 265 -0.08 15.60 -20.91
C SER A 265 -0.05 14.74 -19.66
N LEU A 266 -0.91 13.73 -19.62
CA LEU A 266 -0.96 12.73 -18.54
C LEU A 266 0.38 11.99 -18.38
N ASN A 267 1.07 11.71 -19.48
CA ASN A 267 2.38 11.06 -19.42
C ASN A 267 3.44 11.95 -18.77
N SER A 268 3.45 13.25 -19.09
CA SER A 268 4.36 14.21 -18.45
C SER A 268 4.08 14.35 -16.97
N ASP A 269 2.81 14.37 -16.58
CA ASP A 269 2.38 14.42 -15.19
C ASP A 269 2.86 13.17 -14.42
N ALA A 270 2.52 11.97 -14.91
CA ALA A 270 2.92 10.72 -14.29
C ALA A 270 4.45 10.59 -14.16
N THR A 271 5.21 10.91 -15.23
CA THR A 271 6.67 10.80 -15.18
C THR A 271 7.31 11.79 -14.21
N THR A 272 6.71 12.97 -14.01
CA THR A 272 7.20 13.95 -13.04
C THR A 272 6.88 13.52 -11.60
N PHE A 273 5.67 12.99 -11.36
CA PHE A 273 5.29 12.46 -10.05
C PHE A 273 6.26 11.38 -9.56
N TYR A 274 6.67 10.47 -10.44
CA TYR A 274 7.58 9.37 -10.15
C TYR A 274 9.05 9.70 -10.44
N SER A 275 9.41 10.98 -10.50
CA SER A 275 10.79 11.37 -10.75
C SER A 275 11.72 10.91 -9.64
N SER A 276 12.83 10.28 -9.99
CA SER A 276 13.90 9.90 -9.05
C SER A 276 14.68 11.11 -8.50
N SER A 277 14.52 12.28 -9.10
CA SER A 277 15.09 13.54 -8.59
C SER A 277 14.23 14.23 -7.55
N SER A 278 12.95 13.81 -7.40
CA SER A 278 12.07 14.38 -6.37
C SER A 278 12.53 14.02 -4.97
N SER A 279 12.62 15.03 -4.09
CA SER A 279 12.94 14.83 -2.67
C SER A 279 11.88 14.08 -1.90
N SER A 280 10.65 14.04 -2.41
CA SER A 280 9.53 13.32 -1.80
C SER A 280 9.53 11.83 -2.08
N ASN A 281 10.17 11.37 -3.15
CA ASN A 281 10.24 9.95 -3.48
C ASN A 281 11.44 9.30 -2.77
N PHE A 282 11.19 8.43 -1.80
CA PHE A 282 12.25 7.75 -1.05
C PHE A 282 12.61 6.40 -1.66
N LEU A 283 11.61 5.63 -2.12
CA LEU A 283 11.80 4.40 -2.87
C LEU A 283 10.80 4.32 -4.02
N LEU A 284 11.31 4.06 -5.22
CA LEU A 284 10.54 3.84 -6.44
C LEU A 284 10.72 2.39 -6.89
N ILE A 285 9.63 1.69 -7.15
CA ILE A 285 9.64 0.30 -7.62
C ILE A 285 8.89 0.24 -8.96
N PRO A 286 9.60 0.07 -10.08
CA PRO A 286 8.95 -0.21 -11.36
C PRO A 286 8.26 -1.56 -11.34
N THR A 287 6.99 -1.61 -11.74
CA THR A 287 6.19 -2.84 -11.74
C THR A 287 5.47 -3.02 -13.06
N ASN A 288 5.29 -4.27 -13.47
CA ASN A 288 4.34 -4.62 -14.50
C ASN A 288 2.95 -4.61 -13.86
N SER A 289 2.08 -3.68 -14.29
CA SER A 289 0.81 -3.47 -13.61
C SER A 289 -0.29 -3.09 -14.58
N ILE A 290 -1.47 -3.67 -14.38
CA ILE A 290 -2.71 -3.31 -15.08
C ILE A 290 -3.58 -2.36 -14.27
N ALA A 291 -3.09 -1.79 -13.18
CA ALA A 291 -3.87 -0.95 -12.26
C ALA A 291 -4.61 0.19 -12.97
N PHE A 292 -3.94 0.89 -13.91
CA PHE A 292 -4.58 1.93 -14.71
C PHE A 292 -5.74 1.38 -15.55
N ILE A 293 -5.52 0.27 -16.25
CA ILE A 293 -6.55 -0.36 -17.10
C ILE A 293 -7.72 -0.84 -16.24
N SER A 294 -7.46 -1.39 -15.07
CA SER A 294 -8.47 -1.98 -14.19
C SER A 294 -9.34 -0.93 -13.48
N MET A 295 -8.75 0.19 -13.05
CA MET A 295 -9.41 1.17 -12.17
C MET A 295 -9.68 2.52 -12.83
N CYS A 296 -8.96 2.86 -13.92
CA CYS A 296 -9.02 4.17 -14.57
C CYS A 296 -9.51 4.10 -16.04
N ASN A 297 -10.02 2.95 -16.49
CA ASN A 297 -10.39 2.70 -17.91
C ASN A 297 -11.59 3.52 -18.41
N ASN A 298 -12.13 4.40 -17.61
CA ASN A 298 -13.11 5.41 -18.02
C ASN A 298 -12.55 6.46 -18.99
N TYR A 299 -11.25 6.43 -19.29
CA TYR A 299 -10.60 7.30 -20.29
C TYR A 299 -11.25 7.23 -21.67
N TYR A 300 -11.75 6.07 -22.07
CA TYR A 300 -12.37 5.85 -23.39
C TYR A 300 -13.91 5.92 -23.40
N ALA A 301 -14.52 6.65 -22.51
CA ALA A 301 -15.97 6.88 -22.45
C ALA A 301 -16.88 5.67 -22.12
N ALA A 302 -16.30 4.46 -22.02
CA ALA A 302 -17.08 3.25 -21.71
C ALA A 302 -17.30 3.04 -20.19
N GLY A 303 -16.50 3.73 -19.36
CA GLY A 303 -16.51 3.61 -17.92
C GLY A 303 -16.01 2.25 -17.41
N ALA A 304 -15.28 2.26 -16.31
CA ALA A 304 -14.95 1.04 -15.57
C ALA A 304 -16.14 0.64 -14.68
N ARG A 305 -16.41 -0.64 -14.57
CA ARG A 305 -17.43 -1.14 -13.63
C ARG A 305 -17.08 -0.74 -12.20
N TYR A 306 -15.86 -1.02 -11.78
CA TYR A 306 -15.36 -0.63 -10.46
C TYR A 306 -14.50 0.64 -10.58
N ALA A 307 -14.89 1.68 -9.90
CA ALA A 307 -14.22 2.97 -10.02
C ALA A 307 -14.36 3.80 -8.75
N CYS A 308 -13.45 4.75 -8.56
CA CYS A 308 -13.63 5.86 -7.65
C CYS A 308 -14.54 6.90 -8.33
N ASN A 309 -15.85 6.69 -8.30
CA ASN A 309 -16.80 7.63 -8.86
C ASN A 309 -16.98 8.86 -7.94
N ARG A 310 -17.83 9.80 -8.32
CA ARG A 310 -18.05 11.03 -7.54
C ARG A 310 -18.40 10.76 -6.08
N GLY A 311 -19.21 9.74 -5.79
CA GLY A 311 -19.59 9.37 -4.43
C GLY A 311 -18.40 8.90 -3.61
N ALA A 312 -17.61 7.94 -4.13
CA ALA A 312 -16.40 7.45 -3.48
C ALA A 312 -15.32 8.54 -3.37
N ALA A 313 -15.20 9.41 -4.38
CA ALA A 313 -14.23 10.50 -4.39
C ALA A 313 -14.49 11.58 -3.33
N THR A 314 -15.72 11.68 -2.80
CA THR A 314 -16.08 12.67 -1.77
C THR A 314 -15.20 12.58 -0.51
N SER A 315 -14.67 11.40 -0.18
CA SER A 315 -13.74 11.20 0.94
C SER A 315 -12.27 11.20 0.55
N THR A 316 -11.94 11.48 -0.72
CA THR A 316 -10.58 11.43 -1.25
C THR A 316 -10.29 12.59 -2.19
N LEU A 317 -10.53 12.41 -3.49
CA LEU A 317 -10.14 13.34 -4.54
C LEU A 317 -11.09 14.56 -4.70
N TYR A 318 -12.33 14.45 -4.22
CA TYR A 318 -13.40 15.41 -4.50
C TYR A 318 -14.26 15.68 -3.27
N GLY A 319 -13.72 16.32 -2.26
CA GLY A 319 -14.43 16.69 -1.06
C GLY A 319 -13.81 17.89 -0.39
N TYR A 320 -14.62 18.64 0.37
CA TYR A 320 -14.07 19.69 1.21
C TYR A 320 -13.45 19.10 2.49
N GLY A 321 -12.55 19.85 3.11
CA GLY A 321 -11.78 19.38 4.27
C GLY A 321 -11.65 20.43 5.36
N PRO A 322 -10.85 20.14 6.40
CA PRO A 322 -10.78 21.00 7.57
C PRO A 322 -10.15 22.36 7.31
N CYS A 323 -9.36 22.52 6.26
CA CYS A 323 -8.66 23.77 5.95
C CYS A 323 -8.87 24.25 4.49
N TRP A 324 -9.74 23.60 3.75
CA TRP A 324 -10.22 24.03 2.44
C TRP A 324 -11.73 23.85 2.36
N ASP A 325 -12.40 24.74 1.68
CA ASP A 325 -13.86 24.81 1.54
C ASP A 325 -14.37 24.59 0.10
N THR A 326 -13.46 24.27 -0.81
CA THR A 326 -13.76 23.84 -2.18
C THR A 326 -14.02 22.33 -2.26
N ASN A 327 -14.63 21.87 -3.35
CA ASN A 327 -14.93 20.46 -3.56
C ASN A 327 -13.68 19.55 -3.70
N PHE A 328 -12.48 20.09 -3.64
CA PHE A 328 -11.20 19.35 -3.63
C PHE A 328 -10.10 20.28 -3.14
N LEU A 329 -9.00 19.69 -2.68
CA LEU A 329 -7.78 20.45 -2.47
C LEU A 329 -7.45 21.21 -3.75
N PRO A 330 -7.21 22.53 -3.71
CA PRO A 330 -7.01 23.36 -4.91
C PRO A 330 -5.99 22.80 -5.90
N THR A 331 -4.94 22.18 -5.40
CA THR A 331 -3.89 21.56 -6.19
C THR A 331 -4.31 20.28 -6.91
N MET A 332 -5.23 19.52 -6.34
CA MET A 332 -5.70 18.27 -6.95
C MET A 332 -6.47 18.53 -8.25
N ALA A 333 -7.08 19.69 -8.40
CA ALA A 333 -7.83 20.05 -9.62
C ALA A 333 -7.00 19.96 -10.90
N GLN A 334 -5.70 20.30 -10.81
CA GLN A 334 -4.79 20.28 -11.96
C GLN A 334 -4.31 18.86 -12.31
N HIS A 335 -4.38 17.95 -11.34
CA HIS A 335 -3.87 16.58 -11.43
C HIS A 335 -4.98 15.53 -11.36
N LEU A 336 -6.23 15.96 -11.51
CA LEU A 336 -7.39 15.09 -11.46
C LEU A 336 -7.98 14.92 -12.86
N TYR A 337 -8.00 13.69 -13.34
CA TYR A 337 -8.78 13.34 -14.51
C TYR A 337 -10.21 13.02 -14.08
N VAL A 338 -11.14 13.74 -14.70
CA VAL A 338 -12.58 13.55 -14.50
C VAL A 338 -13.18 13.18 -15.83
N ASN A 339 -13.87 12.06 -15.90
CA ASN A 339 -14.64 11.70 -17.09
C ASN A 339 -15.70 12.80 -17.36
N SER A 340 -16.08 13.01 -18.61
CA SER A 340 -17.17 13.91 -19.00
C SER A 340 -18.48 13.64 -18.26
N LYS A 341 -18.64 12.43 -17.74
CA LYS A 341 -19.64 12.03 -16.74
C LYS A 341 -18.91 11.70 -15.45
N GLN A 342 -18.82 12.66 -14.53
CA GLN A 342 -18.14 12.49 -13.22
C GLN A 342 -18.61 11.27 -12.44
N GLU A 343 -19.83 10.83 -12.71
CA GLU A 343 -20.45 9.65 -12.12
C GLU A 343 -19.69 8.36 -12.40
N TYR A 344 -18.99 8.26 -13.53
CA TYR A 344 -18.29 7.03 -13.89
C TYR A 344 -16.94 6.84 -13.20
N GLY A 345 -16.25 7.90 -12.83
CA GLY A 345 -14.99 7.80 -12.13
C GLY A 345 -14.11 9.04 -12.22
N MET A 346 -13.31 9.19 -11.19
CA MET A 346 -12.26 10.19 -11.05
C MET A 346 -10.97 9.47 -10.68
N TRP A 347 -9.85 9.91 -11.22
CA TRP A 347 -8.55 9.34 -10.89
C TRP A 347 -7.44 10.38 -11.07
N PRO A 348 -6.40 10.30 -10.27
CA PRO A 348 -5.29 11.24 -10.36
C PRO A 348 -4.45 10.96 -11.62
N SER A 349 -4.01 12.02 -12.28
CA SER A 349 -3.27 11.92 -13.56
C SER A 349 -1.95 11.15 -13.45
N TRP A 350 -1.33 11.10 -12.28
CA TRP A 350 -0.13 10.27 -12.03
C TRP A 350 -0.42 8.76 -12.13
N MET A 351 -1.67 8.34 -12.13
CA MET A 351 -2.05 6.94 -12.40
C MET A 351 -1.88 6.55 -13.86
N TYR A 352 -1.64 7.51 -14.75
CA TYR A 352 -1.53 7.22 -16.18
C TYR A 352 -0.47 6.16 -16.47
N MET A 353 -0.85 5.20 -17.30
CA MET A 353 -0.05 4.02 -17.62
C MET A 353 1.20 4.41 -18.40
N LEU A 354 2.34 3.95 -17.92
CA LEU A 354 3.56 3.88 -18.71
C LEU A 354 3.55 2.57 -19.51
N PHE A 355 4.14 2.55 -20.69
CA PHE A 355 4.19 1.37 -21.53
C PHE A 355 5.63 1.04 -21.93
N GLU A 356 6.09 -0.15 -21.58
CA GLU A 356 7.39 -0.64 -21.99
C GLU A 356 7.27 -1.49 -23.25
N TYR A 357 7.85 -0.99 -24.35
CA TYR A 357 7.88 -1.73 -25.59
C TYR A 357 9.02 -2.76 -25.58
N ILE A 358 8.68 -4.04 -25.72
CA ILE A 358 9.64 -5.11 -26.02
C ILE A 358 10.00 -5.06 -27.52
N ASP A 359 8.99 -4.87 -28.36
CA ASP A 359 9.14 -4.65 -29.80
C ASP A 359 8.36 -3.39 -30.19
N LYS A 360 9.09 -2.31 -30.48
CA LYS A 360 8.51 -1.02 -30.88
C LYS A 360 7.87 -1.09 -32.29
N VAL A 361 8.36 -1.96 -33.14
CA VAL A 361 7.87 -2.10 -34.54
C VAL A 361 6.56 -2.88 -34.55
N ALA A 362 6.47 -3.96 -33.77
CA ALA A 362 5.26 -4.76 -33.64
C ALA A 362 4.26 -4.14 -32.63
N GLY A 363 4.65 -3.09 -31.88
CA GLY A 363 3.81 -2.50 -30.85
C GLY A 363 3.58 -3.41 -29.64
N ILE A 364 4.46 -4.42 -29.45
CA ILE A 364 4.34 -5.40 -28.36
C ILE A 364 5.08 -4.89 -27.13
N GLY A 365 4.44 -4.99 -25.95
CA GLY A 365 5.04 -4.59 -24.69
C GLY A 365 4.10 -4.86 -23.53
N TYR A 366 4.47 -4.32 -22.37
CA TYR A 366 3.69 -4.45 -21.14
C TYR A 366 3.32 -3.09 -20.57
N PRO A 367 2.10 -2.95 -20.02
CA PRO A 367 1.76 -1.81 -19.19
C PRO A 367 2.64 -1.81 -17.94
N LYS A 368 3.23 -0.65 -17.64
CA LYS A 368 4.07 -0.44 -16.47
C LYS A 368 3.51 0.67 -15.60
N ARG A 369 3.79 0.54 -14.33
CA ARG A 369 3.64 1.58 -13.33
C ARG A 369 4.92 1.69 -12.52
N ILE A 370 5.22 2.88 -12.05
CA ILE A 370 6.23 3.06 -10.99
C ILE A 370 5.45 3.25 -9.69
N ARG A 371 5.78 2.47 -8.67
CA ARG A 371 5.23 2.68 -7.33
C ARG A 371 6.17 3.58 -6.56
N ALA A 372 5.66 4.71 -6.05
CA ALA A 372 6.34 5.47 -5.02
C ALA A 372 6.07 4.76 -3.67
N GLU A 373 6.89 3.74 -3.37
CA GLU A 373 6.63 2.82 -2.27
C GLU A 373 6.78 3.49 -0.91
N PHE A 374 7.79 4.36 -0.77
CA PHE A 374 7.94 5.22 0.40
C PHE A 374 8.09 6.66 -0.02
N THR A 375 7.34 7.54 0.63
CA THR A 375 7.28 8.97 0.32
C THR A 375 7.43 9.83 1.56
N GLY A 376 7.77 11.10 1.36
CA GLY A 376 7.84 12.08 2.44
C GLY A 376 6.48 12.29 3.10
N GLU A 377 5.43 12.38 2.28
CA GLU A 377 4.05 12.60 2.73
C GLU A 377 3.56 11.45 3.61
N GLU A 378 3.70 10.20 3.15
CA GLU A 378 3.33 9.04 3.95
C GLU A 378 4.11 8.97 5.25
N THR A 379 5.42 9.21 5.18
CA THR A 379 6.29 9.17 6.36
C THR A 379 5.92 10.25 7.37
N LEU A 380 5.51 11.44 6.90
CA LEU A 380 5.03 12.53 7.76
C LEU A 380 3.71 12.15 8.45
N LEU A 381 2.76 11.58 7.70
CA LEU A 381 1.48 11.12 8.25
C LEU A 381 1.66 9.92 9.19
N THR A 382 2.65 9.06 8.95
CA THR A 382 3.07 7.98 9.86
C THR A 382 3.56 8.56 11.18
N ARG A 383 4.38 9.62 11.15
CA ARG A 383 4.86 10.31 12.35
C ARG A 383 3.73 10.98 13.12
N ALA A 384 2.81 11.64 12.41
CA ALA A 384 1.64 12.27 13.02
C ALA A 384 0.77 11.25 13.76
N GLU A 385 0.49 10.09 13.16
CA GLU A 385 -0.26 9.00 13.80
C GLU A 385 0.43 8.51 15.08
N ALA A 386 1.72 8.23 15.00
CA ALA A 386 2.49 7.79 16.16
C ALA A 386 2.45 8.82 17.31
N ARG A 387 2.57 10.10 17.00
CA ARG A 387 2.49 11.22 17.95
C ARG A 387 1.12 11.31 18.62
N ILE A 388 0.03 11.08 17.89
CA ILE A 388 -1.33 11.07 18.45
C ILE A 388 -1.46 9.97 19.50
N PHE A 389 -1.04 8.74 19.20
CA PHE A 389 -1.10 7.66 20.17
C PHE A 389 -0.26 7.94 21.41
N MET A 390 0.90 8.55 21.26
CA MET A 390 1.75 8.96 22.40
C MET A 390 1.27 10.21 23.14
N GLY A 391 0.19 10.87 22.67
CA GLY A 391 -0.34 12.09 23.29
C GLY A 391 0.43 13.36 22.94
N LYS A 392 1.35 13.34 21.98
CA LYS A 392 2.10 14.49 21.46
C LYS A 392 1.25 15.25 20.44
N ILE A 393 0.14 15.82 20.88
CA ILE A 393 -0.89 16.34 19.97
C ILE A 393 -0.41 17.58 19.19
N ASP A 394 0.28 18.50 19.84
CA ASP A 394 0.73 19.74 19.18
C ASP A 394 1.75 19.43 18.06
N GLU A 395 2.64 18.46 18.30
CA GLU A 395 3.60 18.01 17.30
C GLU A 395 2.90 17.26 16.13
N ALA A 396 1.84 16.50 16.44
CA ALA A 396 1.04 15.84 15.41
C ALA A 396 0.28 16.88 14.55
N VAL A 397 -0.31 17.89 15.16
CA VAL A 397 -1.00 18.99 14.46
C VAL A 397 -0.02 19.75 13.56
N ASN A 398 1.22 19.96 14.03
CA ASN A 398 2.26 20.58 13.20
C ASN A 398 2.59 19.72 11.95
N ASP A 399 2.72 18.40 12.10
CA ASP A 399 2.94 17.51 10.94
C ASP A 399 1.76 17.55 9.95
N LEU A 400 0.53 17.50 10.45
CA LEU A 400 -0.67 17.60 9.63
C LEU A 400 -0.74 18.95 8.89
N ASN A 401 -0.34 20.03 9.56
CA ASN A 401 -0.30 21.34 8.94
C ASN A 401 0.78 21.45 7.87
N ILE A 402 1.96 20.84 8.06
CA ILE A 402 3.01 20.75 7.02
C ILE A 402 2.46 20.04 5.78
N TRP A 403 1.75 18.92 5.95
CA TRP A 403 1.12 18.21 4.83
C TRP A 403 0.09 19.11 4.12
N ALA A 404 -0.82 19.73 4.85
CA ALA A 404 -1.84 20.60 4.27
C ALA A 404 -1.23 21.77 3.51
N GLN A 405 -0.27 22.48 4.10
CA GLN A 405 0.38 23.63 3.49
C GLN A 405 1.28 23.26 2.29
N SER A 406 1.71 22.02 2.17
CA SER A 406 2.39 21.55 0.96
C SER A 406 1.49 21.51 -0.27
N HIS A 407 0.18 21.46 -0.06
CA HIS A 407 -0.85 21.51 -1.09
C HIS A 407 -1.40 22.93 -1.32
N ASP A 408 -0.87 23.93 -0.60
CA ASP A 408 -1.26 25.33 -0.75
C ASP A 408 -0.44 25.96 -1.90
N THR A 409 -0.99 25.93 -3.09
CA THR A 409 -0.34 26.45 -4.31
C THR A 409 -1.12 27.58 -4.97
N ASP A 410 -2.32 27.90 -4.49
CA ASP A 410 -3.15 29.00 -4.99
C ASP A 410 -3.09 30.19 -4.04
N ALA A 411 -2.22 31.15 -4.35
CA ALA A 411 -2.08 32.38 -3.54
C ALA A 411 -3.37 33.22 -3.48
N SER A 412 -4.34 32.99 -4.39
CA SER A 412 -5.62 33.71 -4.38
C SER A 412 -6.64 33.09 -3.39
N GLN A 413 -6.45 31.83 -3.03
CA GLN A 413 -7.28 31.10 -2.08
C GLN A 413 -6.40 30.26 -1.14
N PRO A 414 -5.61 30.91 -0.27
CA PRO A 414 -4.69 30.18 0.61
C PRO A 414 -5.45 29.30 1.58
N LEU A 415 -4.88 28.13 1.86
CA LEU A 415 -5.44 27.20 2.84
C LEU A 415 -5.39 27.80 4.24
N SER A 416 -6.45 27.58 5.02
CA SER A 416 -6.47 27.96 6.43
C SER A 416 -5.43 27.18 7.21
N GLN A 417 -4.88 27.79 8.25
CA GLN A 417 -4.01 27.09 9.21
C GLN A 417 -4.79 25.98 9.93
N LEU A 418 -4.25 24.78 9.90
CA LEU A 418 -4.79 23.66 10.63
C LEU A 418 -4.37 23.76 12.11
N THR A 419 -5.35 23.96 12.98
CA THR A 419 -5.15 24.04 14.42
C THR A 419 -5.92 22.94 15.14
N SER A 420 -5.57 22.67 16.40
CA SER A 420 -6.32 21.73 17.24
C SER A 420 -7.82 22.04 17.30
N THR A 421 -8.19 23.32 17.34
CA THR A 421 -9.59 23.75 17.34
C THR A 421 -10.28 23.44 16.02
N VAL A 422 -9.64 23.72 14.89
CA VAL A 422 -10.16 23.41 13.55
C VAL A 422 -10.38 21.91 13.41
N ILE A 423 -9.40 21.09 13.78
CA ILE A 423 -9.50 19.63 13.71
C ILE A 423 -10.66 19.13 14.56
N LYS A 424 -10.74 19.51 15.84
CA LYS A 424 -11.81 19.07 16.75
C LYS A 424 -13.20 19.46 16.26
N ASN A 425 -13.35 20.64 15.69
CA ASN A 425 -14.64 21.12 15.20
C ASN A 425 -15.05 20.39 13.91
N TRP A 426 -14.11 20.21 12.98
CA TRP A 426 -14.41 19.61 11.69
C TRP A 426 -14.68 18.11 11.81
N TYR A 427 -13.83 17.38 12.53
CA TYR A 427 -13.96 15.92 12.75
C TYR A 427 -14.88 15.58 13.94
N ASN A 428 -15.98 16.29 14.07
CA ASN A 428 -17.00 16.03 15.08
C ASN A 428 -18.26 15.47 14.41
N LYS A 429 -18.62 14.23 14.73
CA LYS A 429 -19.82 13.57 14.18
C LYS A 429 -21.10 14.40 14.35
N LYS A 430 -21.20 15.19 15.41
CA LYS A 430 -22.36 16.05 15.68
C LYS A 430 -22.49 17.21 14.70
N ASN A 431 -21.39 17.59 14.04
CA ASN A 431 -21.37 18.67 13.07
C ASN A 431 -21.54 18.16 11.62
N ALA A 432 -21.57 16.84 11.43
CA ALA A 432 -21.83 16.25 10.11
C ALA A 432 -23.29 16.53 9.69
N THR A 433 -23.47 16.98 8.45
CA THR A 433 -24.81 17.19 7.89
C THR A 433 -25.32 15.90 7.22
N SER A 434 -26.64 15.81 7.08
CA SER A 434 -27.29 14.64 6.47
C SER A 434 -27.59 14.84 4.97
N ASP A 435 -26.99 15.84 4.33
CA ASP A 435 -27.33 16.24 2.97
C ASP A 435 -26.71 15.36 1.86
N GLY A 436 -26.01 14.31 2.24
CA GLY A 436 -25.37 13.36 1.30
C GLY A 436 -24.15 13.91 0.56
N GLN A 437 -23.81 15.18 0.77
CA GLN A 437 -22.62 15.84 0.20
C GLN A 437 -21.52 16.03 1.24
N ASP A 438 -21.83 15.81 2.50
CA ASP A 438 -20.87 15.97 3.59
C ASP A 438 -19.85 14.81 3.60
N PRO A 439 -18.56 15.06 3.29
CA PRO A 439 -17.55 14.03 3.26
C PRO A 439 -17.32 13.36 4.62
N ARG A 440 -17.72 14.02 5.72
CA ARG A 440 -17.56 13.47 7.09
C ARG A 440 -18.31 12.18 7.29
N ALA A 441 -19.40 11.96 6.56
CA ALA A 441 -20.14 10.69 6.62
C ALA A 441 -19.27 9.47 6.22
N TYR A 442 -18.29 9.68 5.32
CA TYR A 442 -17.39 8.64 4.84
C TYR A 442 -16.04 8.63 5.54
N ILE A 443 -15.70 9.72 6.25
CA ILE A 443 -14.40 9.90 6.90
C ILE A 443 -14.47 9.51 8.38
N LEU A 444 -15.58 9.85 9.07
CA LEU A 444 -15.75 9.60 10.50
C LEU A 444 -16.25 8.17 10.79
N GLN A 445 -15.61 7.20 10.18
CA GLN A 445 -15.94 5.78 10.35
C GLN A 445 -15.64 5.31 11.77
N ASP A 446 -16.40 4.30 12.21
CA ASP A 446 -16.15 3.67 13.49
C ASP A 446 -14.87 2.83 13.41
N LEU A 447 -13.98 3.07 14.37
CA LEU A 447 -12.75 2.31 14.55
C LEU A 447 -12.99 1.25 15.62
N ASN A 448 -12.43 0.06 15.44
CA ASN A 448 -12.47 -0.96 16.47
C ASN A 448 -11.47 -0.63 17.58
N ILE A 449 -11.93 0.05 18.63
CA ILE A 449 -11.10 0.54 19.72
C ILE A 449 -10.37 -0.61 20.43
N GLU A 450 -11.03 -1.73 20.66
CA GLU A 450 -10.41 -2.91 21.26
C GLU A 450 -9.23 -3.39 20.41
N GLN A 451 -9.43 -3.58 19.12
CA GLN A 451 -8.36 -3.98 18.21
C GLN A 451 -7.20 -2.98 18.15
N VAL A 452 -7.51 -1.69 18.20
CA VAL A 452 -6.52 -0.61 18.07
C VAL A 452 -5.71 -0.42 19.35
N CYS A 453 -6.35 -0.51 20.53
CA CYS A 453 -5.76 -0.15 21.81
C CYS A 453 -5.19 -1.34 22.59
N GLU A 454 -5.69 -2.55 22.37
CA GLU A 454 -5.13 -3.72 23.03
C GLU A 454 -3.67 -3.95 22.62
N PRO A 455 -2.78 -4.18 23.60
CA PRO A 455 -1.37 -4.37 23.29
C PRO A 455 -1.17 -5.63 22.47
N ALA A 456 -0.41 -5.51 21.40
CA ALA A 456 0.18 -6.67 20.75
C ALA A 456 1.27 -7.28 21.66
N PRO A 457 1.65 -8.55 21.49
CA PRO A 457 2.68 -9.18 22.32
C PRO A 457 3.95 -8.34 22.40
N GLY A 458 4.38 -8.02 23.63
CA GLY A 458 5.59 -7.24 23.86
C GLY A 458 5.47 -5.72 23.72
N ASN A 459 4.29 -5.19 23.38
CA ASN A 459 4.09 -3.77 23.16
C ASN A 459 3.40 -3.06 24.34
N THR A 460 3.62 -1.75 24.42
CA THR A 460 2.91 -0.88 25.35
C THR A 460 1.46 -0.71 24.91
N SER A 461 0.54 -0.69 25.89
CA SER A 461 -0.85 -0.33 25.65
C SER A 461 -0.99 1.18 25.45
N TYR A 462 -1.74 1.60 24.45
CA TYR A 462 -2.06 3.00 24.19
C TYR A 462 -3.56 3.20 24.25
N THR A 463 -3.99 4.37 24.71
CA THR A 463 -5.41 4.72 24.76
C THR A 463 -5.78 5.60 23.58
N LEU A 464 -6.92 5.31 22.98
CA LEU A 464 -7.58 6.16 22.00
C LEU A 464 -8.92 6.61 22.62
N ASP A 465 -8.98 7.84 23.05
CA ASP A 465 -10.15 8.46 23.66
C ASP A 465 -10.77 9.53 22.74
N ASP A 466 -11.90 10.09 23.14
CA ASP A 466 -12.62 11.12 22.38
C ASP A 466 -11.76 12.39 22.14
N ASN A 467 -10.71 12.61 22.94
CA ASN A 467 -9.82 13.75 22.76
C ASN A 467 -8.82 13.50 21.61
N LYS A 468 -8.39 12.27 21.40
CA LYS A 468 -7.43 11.87 20.35
C LYS A 468 -8.11 11.52 19.03
N LEU A 469 -9.33 11.02 19.08
CA LEU A 469 -10.06 10.49 17.94
C LEU A 469 -10.19 11.49 16.76
N PRO A 470 -10.51 12.79 16.96
CA PRO A 470 -10.57 13.75 15.87
C PRO A 470 -9.25 13.90 15.10
N TYR A 471 -8.13 13.85 15.80
CA TYR A 471 -6.81 13.94 15.16
C TYR A 471 -6.48 12.67 14.36
N LEU A 472 -6.89 11.51 14.85
CA LEU A 472 -6.70 10.26 14.15
C LEU A 472 -7.55 10.21 12.87
N TRP A 473 -8.80 10.67 12.91
CA TRP A 473 -9.61 10.81 11.69
C TRP A 473 -8.97 11.79 10.70
N CYS A 474 -8.35 12.88 11.18
CA CYS A 474 -7.63 13.81 10.32
C CYS A 474 -6.45 13.12 9.61
N VAL A 475 -5.63 12.34 10.32
CA VAL A 475 -4.54 11.56 9.73
C VAL A 475 -5.07 10.58 8.70
N LEU A 476 -6.11 9.80 9.03
CA LEU A 476 -6.69 8.81 8.13
C LEU A 476 -7.29 9.45 6.88
N HIS A 477 -7.94 10.62 7.02
CA HIS A 477 -8.45 11.39 5.90
C HIS A 477 -7.33 11.87 4.98
N PHE A 478 -6.29 12.49 5.52
CA PHE A 478 -5.15 12.99 4.74
C PHE A 478 -4.41 11.85 4.06
N ARG A 479 -4.19 10.73 4.77
CA ARG A 479 -3.59 9.53 4.17
C ARG A 479 -4.46 8.96 3.04
N ARG A 480 -5.76 8.96 3.21
CA ARG A 480 -6.69 8.49 2.18
C ARG A 480 -6.67 9.35 0.93
N ILE A 481 -6.49 10.67 1.06
CA ILE A 481 -6.28 11.58 -0.07
C ILE A 481 -4.92 11.33 -0.73
N ASP A 482 -3.85 11.32 0.08
CA ASP A 482 -2.48 11.22 -0.39
C ASP A 482 -2.19 9.91 -1.13
N GLN A 483 -2.78 8.81 -0.65
CA GLN A 483 -2.45 7.46 -1.07
C GLN A 483 -3.57 6.74 -1.83
N VAL A 484 -4.57 7.46 -2.32
CA VAL A 484 -5.62 6.87 -3.16
C VAL A 484 -5.00 6.22 -4.40
N PHE A 485 -5.51 5.06 -4.82
CA PHE A 485 -4.99 4.21 -5.88
C PHE A 485 -3.61 3.57 -5.62
N THR A 486 -3.10 3.63 -4.39
CA THR A 486 -1.84 2.93 -4.03
C THR A 486 -2.05 1.57 -3.37
N GLY A 487 -3.26 1.25 -2.95
CA GLY A 487 -3.62 0.04 -2.21
C GLY A 487 -3.44 0.16 -0.69
N THR A 488 -2.87 1.25 -0.20
CA THR A 488 -2.53 1.41 1.23
C THR A 488 -3.76 1.58 2.13
N ARG A 489 -4.90 2.06 1.59
CA ARG A 489 -6.17 2.14 2.32
C ARG A 489 -6.60 0.80 2.90
N TRP A 490 -6.35 -0.30 2.18
CA TRP A 490 -6.64 -1.66 2.66
C TRP A 490 -5.93 -1.98 3.98
N PHE A 491 -4.68 -1.55 4.14
CA PHE A 491 -3.94 -1.75 5.39
C PHE A 491 -4.51 -0.92 6.54
N ASP A 492 -4.97 0.31 6.31
CA ASP A 492 -5.64 1.11 7.34
C ASP A 492 -6.97 0.46 7.76
N ILE A 493 -7.77 -0.04 6.81
CA ILE A 493 -9.00 -0.79 7.08
C ILE A 493 -8.72 -1.99 7.99
N LYS A 494 -7.66 -2.74 7.72
CA LYS A 494 -7.25 -3.88 8.54
C LYS A 494 -6.77 -3.44 9.92
N ARG A 495 -5.86 -2.47 9.99
CA ARG A 495 -5.24 -2.01 11.24
C ARG A 495 -6.24 -1.43 12.22
N PHE A 496 -7.22 -0.67 11.72
CA PHE A 496 -8.22 0.00 12.53
C PHE A 496 -9.54 -0.76 12.68
N GLY A 497 -9.65 -1.94 12.06
CA GLY A 497 -10.87 -2.75 12.11
C GLY A 497 -12.09 -2.04 11.52
N ILE A 498 -11.88 -1.19 10.51
CA ILE A 498 -12.96 -0.47 9.84
C ILE A 498 -13.85 -1.47 9.11
N GLU A 499 -15.14 -1.46 9.36
CA GLU A 499 -16.11 -2.27 8.62
C GLU A 499 -16.48 -1.60 7.31
N ILE A 500 -16.57 -2.37 6.23
CA ILE A 500 -16.88 -1.88 4.89
C ILE A 500 -18.10 -2.61 4.35
N THR A 501 -18.93 -1.89 3.60
CA THR A 501 -20.06 -2.46 2.86
C THR A 501 -19.87 -2.18 1.38
N HIS A 502 -19.91 -3.23 0.55
CA HIS A 502 -19.93 -3.13 -0.90
C HIS A 502 -21.31 -3.52 -1.43
N GLN A 503 -21.90 -2.61 -2.20
CA GLN A 503 -23.07 -2.92 -3.00
C GLN A 503 -22.61 -3.44 -4.37
N ILE A 504 -23.02 -4.65 -4.75
CA ILE A 504 -22.62 -5.33 -5.99
C ILE A 504 -23.83 -5.45 -6.89
N GLY A 505 -23.82 -4.73 -8.00
CA GLY A 505 -24.98 -4.63 -8.86
C GLY A 505 -26.23 -4.15 -8.09
N ARG A 506 -27.42 -4.58 -8.53
CA ARG A 506 -28.69 -4.09 -7.97
C ARG A 506 -29.14 -4.80 -6.72
N THR A 507 -28.64 -6.01 -6.44
CA THR A 507 -29.30 -6.94 -5.49
C THR A 507 -28.38 -7.54 -4.44
N ARG A 508 -27.06 -7.49 -4.60
CA ARG A 508 -26.11 -8.12 -3.69
C ARG A 508 -25.41 -7.06 -2.84
N THR A 509 -25.43 -7.27 -1.53
CA THR A 509 -24.67 -6.49 -0.57
C THR A 509 -23.72 -7.41 0.19
N GLU A 510 -22.45 -7.05 0.25
CA GLU A 510 -21.43 -7.73 1.04
C GLU A 510 -20.94 -6.80 2.14
N VAL A 511 -20.75 -7.35 3.34
CA VAL A 511 -20.21 -6.62 4.51
C VAL A 511 -18.95 -7.30 4.99
N LEU A 512 -17.90 -6.55 5.12
CA LEU A 512 -16.62 -7.00 5.68
C LEU A 512 -16.52 -6.56 7.14
N LYS A 513 -16.81 -7.48 8.07
CA LYS A 513 -16.71 -7.23 9.50
C LYS A 513 -15.25 -7.13 9.97
N PHE A 514 -15.00 -6.59 11.16
CA PHE A 514 -13.63 -6.40 11.67
C PHE A 514 -12.87 -7.72 11.92
N ASP A 515 -13.57 -8.78 12.24
CA ASP A 515 -13.02 -10.12 12.52
C ASP A 515 -13.09 -11.09 11.31
N ASP A 516 -13.57 -10.60 10.16
CA ASP A 516 -13.77 -11.41 8.95
C ASP A 516 -12.43 -11.94 8.42
N ASP A 517 -12.38 -13.24 8.15
CA ASP A 517 -11.19 -13.90 7.63
C ASP A 517 -10.82 -13.43 6.22
N ARG A 518 -11.78 -12.86 5.45
CA ARG A 518 -11.57 -12.29 4.11
C ARG A 518 -10.73 -11.01 4.14
N ARG A 519 -10.38 -10.48 5.31
CA ARG A 519 -9.39 -9.39 5.45
C ARG A 519 -7.97 -9.82 5.11
N ALA A 520 -7.70 -11.11 5.02
CA ALA A 520 -6.46 -11.67 4.48
C ALA A 520 -6.75 -12.31 3.12
N PHE A 521 -6.00 -11.97 2.09
CA PHE A 521 -6.11 -12.66 0.80
C PHE A 521 -5.75 -14.14 0.95
N GLN A 522 -6.38 -14.99 0.13
CA GLN A 522 -6.01 -16.40 0.10
C GLN A 522 -4.65 -16.57 -0.59
N ILE A 523 -3.82 -17.44 -0.02
CA ILE A 523 -2.56 -17.81 -0.65
C ILE A 523 -2.83 -18.56 -1.98
N PRO A 524 -1.88 -18.54 -2.93
CA PRO A 524 -2.05 -19.20 -4.22
C PRO A 524 -2.44 -20.68 -4.11
N THR A 525 -3.23 -21.14 -5.05
CA THR A 525 -3.66 -22.55 -5.09
C THR A 525 -2.48 -23.50 -5.19
N GLU A 526 -1.43 -23.12 -5.94
CA GLU A 526 -0.21 -23.91 -6.09
C GLU A 526 0.52 -24.06 -4.75
N ALA A 527 0.55 -23.00 -3.95
CA ALA A 527 1.15 -23.04 -2.61
C ALA A 527 0.38 -23.98 -1.67
N ILE A 528 -0.97 -24.00 -1.77
CA ILE A 528 -1.82 -24.93 -1.03
C ILE A 528 -1.57 -26.38 -1.50
N GLN A 529 -1.46 -26.60 -2.81
CA GLN A 529 -1.16 -27.91 -3.39
C GLN A 529 0.25 -28.40 -3.01
N ALA A 530 1.18 -27.49 -2.82
CA ALA A 530 2.52 -27.78 -2.31
C ALA A 530 2.56 -28.08 -0.80
N GLY A 531 1.41 -28.01 -0.10
CA GLY A 531 1.27 -28.41 1.30
C GLY A 531 1.15 -27.26 2.30
N LEU A 532 1.11 -25.99 1.86
CA LEU A 532 0.85 -24.88 2.78
C LEU A 532 -0.61 -24.88 3.23
N THR A 533 -0.81 -24.67 4.52
CA THR A 533 -2.15 -24.53 5.09
C THR A 533 -2.83 -23.26 4.52
N PRO A 534 -4.02 -23.36 3.93
CA PRO A 534 -4.73 -22.21 3.40
C PRO A 534 -5.07 -21.20 4.50
N THR A 535 -5.24 -19.94 4.12
CA THR A 535 -5.77 -18.92 5.02
C THR A 535 -7.20 -19.31 5.42
N PRO A 536 -7.55 -19.28 6.71
CA PRO A 536 -8.90 -19.63 7.16
C PRO A 536 -9.98 -18.86 6.38
N ARG A 537 -11.11 -19.52 6.17
CA ARG A 537 -12.30 -18.90 5.59
C ARG A 537 -13.50 -19.30 6.44
N ALA A 538 -14.20 -18.30 6.97
CA ALA A 538 -15.50 -18.55 7.58
C ALA A 538 -16.42 -19.18 6.54
N VAL A 539 -17.23 -20.16 6.97
CA VAL A 539 -18.33 -20.66 6.13
C VAL A 539 -19.22 -19.45 5.86
N LYS A 540 -19.37 -19.07 4.59
CA LYS A 540 -20.28 -17.96 4.22
C LYS A 540 -21.63 -18.23 4.86
N GLY A 541 -21.99 -17.45 5.88
CA GLY A 541 -23.37 -17.36 6.34
C GLY A 541 -24.22 -16.96 5.13
N THR A 542 -25.39 -17.54 5.01
CA THR A 542 -26.35 -17.21 3.97
C THR A 542 -26.44 -15.71 3.80
N THR A 543 -26.12 -15.25 2.59
CA THR A 543 -26.26 -13.86 2.17
C THR A 543 -27.62 -13.36 2.60
N GLU A 544 -27.72 -12.47 3.59
CA GLU A 544 -28.97 -11.75 3.83
C GLU A 544 -29.20 -10.81 2.67
N SER A 545 -30.02 -11.24 1.74
CA SER A 545 -30.55 -10.42 0.65
C SER A 545 -31.65 -9.49 1.18
N ALA A 546 -31.38 -8.74 2.23
CA ALA A 546 -32.30 -7.74 2.73
C ALA A 546 -31.54 -6.42 2.90
N MET A 547 -31.89 -5.44 2.08
CA MET A 547 -31.64 -4.03 2.40
C MET A 547 -32.23 -3.76 3.80
N THR A 548 -31.40 -3.80 4.83
CA THR A 548 -31.83 -3.31 6.13
C THR A 548 -31.95 -1.78 6.06
N LYS A 549 -32.85 -1.19 6.86
CA LYS A 549 -33.00 0.28 6.96
C LYS A 549 -31.68 1.01 7.21
N ALA A 550 -30.70 0.36 7.84
CA ALA A 550 -29.35 0.89 8.04
C ALA A 550 -28.58 1.04 6.70
N ASN A 551 -28.74 0.08 5.80
CA ASN A 551 -28.14 0.15 4.45
C ASN A 551 -28.83 1.19 3.57
N LEU A 552 -30.13 1.41 3.77
CA LEU A 552 -30.86 2.52 3.16
C LEU A 552 -30.32 3.89 3.65
N ASN A 553 -30.01 4.01 4.94
CA ASN A 553 -29.42 5.25 5.46
C ASN A 553 -28.00 5.49 4.93
N LEU A 554 -27.19 4.44 4.73
CA LEU A 554 -25.88 4.56 4.08
C LEU A 554 -26.01 4.83 2.57
N SER A 555 -27.05 4.33 1.91
CA SER A 555 -27.33 4.65 0.51
C SER A 555 -27.95 6.06 0.31
N ILE A 556 -28.57 6.62 1.34
CA ILE A 556 -29.11 8.01 1.32
C ILE A 556 -27.99 9.04 1.53
N VAL A 557 -26.86 8.61 2.09
CA VAL A 557 -25.69 9.46 2.34
C VAL A 557 -24.67 9.39 1.18
N ARG A 558 -25.00 8.74 0.08
CA ARG A 558 -24.13 8.63 -1.12
C ARG A 558 -24.37 9.74 -2.13
#